data_7464bfe42b47698e30610e679ece2f7f
#
_entry.id   7464bfe42b47698e30610e679ece2f7f
#
_cell.length_a   1.000
_cell.length_b   1.000
_cell.length_c   1.000
_cell.angle_alpha   90.00
_cell.angle_beta   90.00
_cell.angle_gamma   90.00
#
_symmetry.space_group_name_H-M   'P 1'
#
loop_
_entity.id
_entity.type
_entity.pdbx_description
1 polymer ?
#
loop_
_entity_poly.entity_id
_entity_poly.type
_entity_poly.pdbx_seq_one_letter_code
_entity_poly.pdbx_strand_id
1 'polypeptide(L)'
;MNPDEPEADETTPEEEEWQLYATAGYAAAEDPWDDLVEIEDDEEEEEEWFDGDDFETNGQTLDWDSPPCPAPLGIAHMIRLGTCNHCLHRVGGRRTEEIGEKGGASLRAEAFARDKELEAFEAPDLCPLCENLFEDVDNIVERIVEQTGELDHGSLQVGVHVPKDLIQEEDRIRTRHAAPGSRPLKAAFSKAVQTGVSTRMDGVEFVKERPDLMILIDCLTLRVDVDIRPVFIYGRYRKLDRGIPQTRWPCRACRGRAEGCEACEGSGLQYPDSVQDLIGEPFRLVLSAEDTSFHGMGREDIDVRCLGRGRPFVLEVKRPKVRRTDLEEVMEAVNSNASGKIEISDLRWTNRSEVSRIKETRAEKSYTIRFSVEEPPEESFIVESISNLSGVTLEQQTPKRVSHRRADRNRKRKVVSIDNVVVEDNEVQFSVRCEAGTYVKELVHSDEGR
;
A
#
# COMPACT_ATOMS: atom_id res chain seq x y z
N MET A 1 20.19 -0.95 -57.77
CA MET A 1 19.87 -2.29 -57.29
C MET A 1 20.94 -2.70 -56.31
N ASN A 2 20.68 -2.53 -55.04
CA ASN A 2 21.53 -2.97 -53.92
C ASN A 2 20.78 -4.08 -53.24
N PRO A 3 21.29 -5.30 -53.15
CA PRO A 3 20.70 -6.38 -52.37
C PRO A 3 21.43 -6.40 -51.04
N ASP A 4 20.78 -5.98 -49.96
CA ASP A 4 21.10 -6.32 -48.58
C ASP A 4 20.36 -5.33 -47.64
N GLU A 5 19.02 -5.43 -47.59
CA GLU A 5 18.24 -5.02 -46.43
C GLU A 5 17.76 -6.32 -45.74
N PRO A 6 18.00 -6.50 -44.43
CA PRO A 6 17.41 -7.61 -43.69
C PRO A 6 15.91 -7.35 -43.57
N GLU A 7 15.14 -8.37 -43.93
CA GLU A 7 13.69 -8.45 -43.67
C GLU A 7 13.43 -8.20 -42.18
N ALA A 8 12.59 -7.22 -41.88
CA ALA A 8 12.06 -7.00 -40.58
C ALA A 8 11.20 -8.22 -40.21
N ASP A 9 11.56 -8.86 -39.14
CA ASP A 9 10.81 -9.94 -38.52
C ASP A 9 9.45 -9.34 -38.08
N GLU A 10 8.39 -9.68 -38.84
CA GLU A 10 7.02 -9.32 -38.46
C GLU A 10 6.64 -10.13 -37.22
N THR A 11 6.89 -9.56 -36.04
CA THR A 11 6.27 -10.04 -34.78
C THR A 11 4.77 -10.03 -34.98
N THR A 12 4.14 -11.20 -34.77
CA THR A 12 2.71 -11.34 -34.93
C THR A 12 1.98 -10.44 -33.91
N PRO A 13 0.84 -9.83 -34.23
CA PRO A 13 0.08 -8.99 -33.32
C PRO A 13 -0.23 -9.64 -31.95
N GLU A 14 -0.19 -10.96 -31.86
CA GLU A 14 -0.38 -11.73 -30.64
C GLU A 14 0.79 -11.61 -29.65
N GLU A 15 2.03 -11.43 -30.09
CA GLU A 15 3.22 -11.35 -29.24
C GLU A 15 3.37 -9.97 -28.57
N GLU A 16 3.05 -8.89 -29.27
CA GLU A 16 3.04 -7.54 -28.69
C GLU A 16 1.92 -7.38 -27.65
N GLU A 17 0.79 -8.04 -27.86
CA GLU A 17 -0.37 -7.96 -27.00
C GLU A 17 -0.11 -8.61 -25.61
N TRP A 18 0.70 -9.66 -25.54
CA TRP A 18 1.07 -10.32 -24.30
C TRP A 18 2.09 -9.55 -23.46
N GLN A 19 2.93 -8.74 -24.07
CA GLN A 19 3.86 -7.88 -23.34
C GLN A 19 3.10 -6.75 -22.61
N LEU A 20 2.06 -6.22 -23.23
CA LEU A 20 1.22 -5.17 -22.62
C LEU A 20 0.45 -5.69 -21.37
N TYR A 21 0.02 -6.96 -21.38
CA TYR A 21 -0.69 -7.56 -20.24
C TYR A 21 0.21 -8.05 -19.12
N ALA A 22 1.45 -8.36 -19.40
CA ALA A 22 2.42 -8.68 -18.36
C ALA A 22 2.75 -7.45 -17.50
N THR A 23 2.68 -6.25 -18.10
CA THR A 23 2.83 -4.96 -17.41
C THR A 23 1.52 -4.47 -16.81
N ALA A 24 0.37 -4.62 -17.47
CA ALA A 24 -0.92 -4.17 -16.96
C ALA A 24 -1.45 -4.97 -15.75
N GLY A 25 -1.00 -6.20 -15.56
CA GLY A 25 -1.35 -7.01 -14.38
C GLY A 25 -0.59 -6.59 -13.10
N TYR A 26 0.34 -5.64 -13.19
CA TYR A 26 1.08 -5.03 -12.09
C TYR A 26 0.97 -3.50 -12.04
N ALA A 27 0.38 -2.90 -13.06
CA ALA A 27 -0.15 -1.56 -12.95
C ALA A 27 -1.51 -1.66 -12.22
N ALA A 28 -1.49 -1.91 -10.90
CA ALA A 28 -2.41 -1.19 -10.06
C ALA A 28 -2.24 0.27 -10.48
N ALA A 29 -3.35 0.95 -10.81
CA ALA A 29 -3.31 2.39 -11.00
C ALA A 29 -2.38 2.94 -9.93
N GLU A 30 -1.34 3.67 -10.35
CA GLU A 30 -0.42 4.33 -9.45
C GLU A 30 -1.30 5.02 -8.42
N ASP A 31 -1.21 4.57 -7.18
CA ASP A 31 -1.92 5.20 -6.08
C ASP A 31 -1.34 6.62 -6.07
N PRO A 32 -2.13 7.69 -6.27
CA PRO A 32 -1.62 9.06 -6.26
C PRO A 32 -0.90 9.40 -4.94
N TRP A 33 -0.90 8.47 -4.00
CA TRP A 33 -0.26 8.52 -2.69
C TRP A 33 1.06 7.73 -2.62
N ASP A 34 1.37 6.86 -3.59
CA ASP A 34 2.65 6.12 -3.62
C ASP A 34 3.85 7.04 -3.83
N ASP A 35 3.68 8.15 -4.55
CA ASP A 35 4.72 9.19 -4.69
C ASP A 35 5.02 9.95 -3.39
N LEU A 36 4.19 9.79 -2.34
CA LEU A 36 4.43 10.36 -1.02
C LEU A 36 5.11 9.37 -0.05
N VAL A 37 5.35 8.13 -0.47
CA VAL A 37 5.89 7.04 0.36
C VAL A 37 7.14 6.39 -0.21
N GLU A 38 7.50 6.64 -1.48
CA GLU A 38 8.81 6.26 -2.01
C GLU A 38 9.86 7.33 -1.64
N ILE A 39 10.25 7.31 -0.37
CA ILE A 39 11.61 7.67 -0.01
C ILE A 39 12.40 6.38 -0.19
N GLU A 40 13.24 6.34 -1.23
CA GLU A 40 14.28 5.34 -1.37
C GLU A 40 15.06 5.27 -0.05
N ASP A 41 15.31 4.04 0.43
CA ASP A 41 16.24 3.78 1.52
C ASP A 41 17.67 4.14 1.06
N ASP A 42 17.96 5.41 0.99
CA ASP A 42 19.30 5.94 1.04
C ASP A 42 19.51 6.54 2.44
N GLU A 43 20.32 5.81 3.22
CA GLU A 43 21.01 6.20 4.44
C GLU A 43 20.18 7.06 5.42
N GLU A 44 19.87 6.47 6.57
CA GLU A 44 19.29 7.04 7.78
C GLU A 44 19.77 8.49 8.03
N GLU A 45 19.17 9.47 7.39
CA GLU A 45 18.96 10.76 7.99
C GLU A 45 17.57 10.69 8.62
N GLU A 46 17.54 10.42 9.93
CA GLU A 46 16.39 10.60 10.78
C GLU A 46 15.89 12.03 10.61
N GLU A 47 14.97 12.27 9.66
CA GLU A 47 14.15 13.48 9.71
C GLU A 47 13.32 13.38 10.98
N GLU A 48 13.83 13.99 12.05
CA GLU A 48 13.10 14.23 13.28
C GLU A 48 11.82 15.01 12.94
N TRP A 49 10.74 14.26 12.82
CA TRP A 49 9.39 14.83 12.76
C TRP A 49 9.13 15.54 14.08
N PHE A 50 9.05 16.85 14.03
CA PHE A 50 8.79 17.70 15.16
C PHE A 50 7.58 17.23 15.95
N ASP A 51 7.83 16.57 17.06
CA ASP A 51 6.90 16.46 18.15
C ASP A 51 6.78 17.86 18.77
N GLY A 52 5.57 18.40 18.84
CA GLY A 52 5.35 19.82 19.11
C GLY A 52 5.76 20.30 20.50
N ASP A 53 6.49 19.51 21.27
CA ASP A 53 6.91 19.86 22.61
C ASP A 53 8.43 20.02 22.79
N ASP A 54 9.27 19.54 21.85
CA ASP A 54 10.73 19.67 21.96
C ASP A 54 11.33 20.49 20.82
N PHE A 55 11.35 21.80 20.97
CA PHE A 55 12.13 22.69 20.15
C PHE A 55 13.54 22.83 20.78
N GLU A 56 14.42 21.86 20.53
CA GLU A 56 15.84 22.03 20.80
C GLU A 56 16.50 22.79 19.65
N THR A 57 16.68 24.09 19.78
CA THR A 57 17.58 24.85 18.92
C THR A 57 18.99 24.68 19.43
N ASN A 58 19.80 23.85 18.75
CA ASN A 58 21.25 23.73 18.99
C ASN A 58 21.68 23.47 20.46
N GLY A 59 20.97 22.62 21.19
CA GLY A 59 21.32 22.28 22.58
C GLY A 59 21.07 23.41 23.59
N GLN A 60 20.37 24.48 23.20
CA GLN A 60 19.90 25.50 24.12
C GLN A 60 18.44 25.21 24.48
N THR A 61 18.20 24.87 25.73
CA THR A 61 16.84 24.84 26.29
C THR A 61 16.21 26.21 26.12
N LEU A 62 14.99 26.24 25.53
CA LEU A 62 14.24 27.48 25.41
C LEU A 62 13.95 28.03 26.81
N ASP A 63 14.54 29.20 27.12
CA ASP A 63 14.22 29.96 28.33
C ASP A 63 12.84 30.61 28.15
N TRP A 64 11.83 30.02 28.75
CA TRP A 64 10.44 30.48 28.70
C TRP A 64 10.21 31.82 29.43
N ASP A 65 11.14 32.23 30.27
CA ASP A 65 11.13 33.52 30.97
C ASP A 65 11.71 34.65 30.11
N SER A 66 12.42 34.31 29.02
CA SER A 66 12.89 35.25 28.04
C SER A 66 11.75 35.92 27.27
N PRO A 67 11.84 37.23 27.00
CA PRO A 67 10.80 37.90 26.20
C PRO A 67 10.77 37.26 24.81
N PRO A 68 9.61 36.71 24.37
CA PRO A 68 9.49 36.03 23.09
C PRO A 68 9.71 36.99 21.93
N CYS A 69 10.35 36.51 20.86
CA CYS A 69 10.32 37.13 19.55
C CYS A 69 9.01 36.78 18.81
N PRO A 70 8.39 37.64 18.03
CA PRO A 70 8.88 39.00 17.74
C PRO A 70 8.76 39.93 18.93
N ALA A 71 9.70 40.84 19.02
CA ALA A 71 9.58 42.00 19.92
C ALA A 71 8.27 42.79 19.65
N PRO A 72 7.81 43.70 20.51
CA PRO A 72 6.62 44.49 20.30
C PRO A 72 6.52 45.16 18.92
N LEU A 73 7.66 45.60 18.36
CA LEU A 73 7.71 46.13 16.99
C LEU A 73 7.37 45.10 15.90
N GLY A 74 7.73 43.84 16.11
CA GLY A 74 7.38 42.76 15.18
C GLY A 74 5.88 42.45 15.21
N ILE A 75 5.25 42.46 16.39
CA ILE A 75 3.79 42.32 16.51
C ILE A 75 3.09 43.51 15.81
N ALA A 76 3.56 44.73 16.01
CA ALA A 76 3.02 45.91 15.35
C ALA A 76 3.15 45.80 13.81
N HIS A 77 4.29 45.30 13.32
CA HIS A 77 4.48 45.09 11.88
C HIS A 77 3.51 44.05 11.34
N MET A 78 3.35 42.88 11.98
CA MET A 78 2.38 41.86 11.56
C MET A 78 0.94 42.39 11.54
N ILE A 79 0.55 43.23 12.52
CA ILE A 79 -0.76 43.90 12.52
C ILE A 79 -0.90 44.80 11.31
N ARG A 80 0.13 45.58 10.95
CA ARG A 80 0.12 46.44 9.76
C ARG A 80 0.12 45.67 8.44
N LEU A 81 0.54 44.39 8.44
CA LEU A 81 0.39 43.49 7.30
C LEU A 81 -1.04 42.94 7.18
N GLY A 82 -1.90 43.13 8.18
CA GLY A 82 -3.27 42.65 8.21
C GLY A 82 -3.40 41.19 8.66
N THR A 83 -2.44 40.67 9.44
CA THR A 83 -2.53 39.28 9.91
C THR A 83 -3.72 39.09 10.85
N CYS A 84 -4.45 37.96 10.69
CA CYS A 84 -5.54 37.60 11.59
C CYS A 84 -5.01 37.19 12.98
N ASN A 85 -5.91 37.07 13.96
CA ASN A 85 -5.54 36.72 15.33
C ASN A 85 -4.88 35.36 15.43
N HIS A 86 -5.36 34.34 14.70
CA HIS A 86 -4.72 33.04 14.66
C HIS A 86 -3.26 33.11 14.19
N CYS A 87 -3.00 33.84 13.12
CA CYS A 87 -1.65 34.02 12.60
C CYS A 87 -0.76 34.85 13.48
N LEU A 88 -1.32 35.89 14.11
CA LEU A 88 -0.59 36.69 15.07
C LEU A 88 -0.11 35.85 16.26
N HIS A 89 -0.97 34.98 16.79
CA HIS A 89 -0.61 34.06 17.87
C HIS A 89 0.41 33.00 17.43
N ARG A 90 0.16 32.27 16.34
CA ARG A 90 1.04 31.19 15.93
C ARG A 90 2.45 31.60 15.52
N VAL A 91 2.62 32.86 15.02
CA VAL A 91 3.93 33.42 14.69
C VAL A 91 4.51 34.16 15.92
N GLY A 92 3.68 34.82 16.69
CA GLY A 92 4.07 35.53 17.92
C GLY A 92 4.47 34.62 19.08
N GLY A 93 4.21 33.32 18.97
CA GLY A 93 4.63 32.33 19.98
C GLY A 93 3.84 32.39 21.28
N ARG A 94 4.46 31.93 22.38
CA ARG A 94 3.80 31.76 23.70
C ARG A 94 3.81 33.06 24.54
N ARG A 95 3.35 34.15 23.96
CA ARG A 95 3.24 35.42 24.73
C ARG A 95 2.06 35.47 25.67
N THR A 96 1.06 34.64 25.45
CA THR A 96 -0.17 34.60 26.25
C THR A 96 -0.47 33.17 26.68
N GLU A 97 -1.16 33.01 27.80
CA GLU A 97 -1.68 31.71 28.24
C GLU A 97 -2.85 31.26 27.36
N GLU A 98 -3.49 32.18 26.66
CA GLU A 98 -4.55 31.88 25.70
C GLU A 98 -3.96 31.47 24.38
N ILE A 99 -4.61 30.54 23.69
CA ILE A 99 -4.18 29.96 22.41
C ILE A 99 -5.11 30.35 21.26
N GLY A 100 -4.61 30.20 20.02
CA GLY A 100 -5.39 30.41 18.81
C GLY A 100 -5.87 31.88 18.68
N GLU A 101 -7.16 32.03 18.34
CA GLU A 101 -7.76 33.35 18.12
C GLU A 101 -7.71 34.25 19.35
N LYS A 102 -8.03 33.71 20.53
CA LYS A 102 -8.01 34.45 21.78
C LYS A 102 -6.61 34.97 22.12
N GLY A 103 -5.59 34.13 21.99
CA GLY A 103 -4.21 34.55 22.21
C GLY A 103 -3.76 35.66 21.25
N GLY A 104 -4.17 35.58 19.99
CA GLY A 104 -3.92 36.64 19.02
C GLY A 104 -4.66 37.92 19.32
N ALA A 105 -5.91 37.85 19.78
CA ALA A 105 -6.67 38.98 20.20
C ALA A 105 -6.03 39.71 21.42
N SER A 106 -5.51 38.95 22.40
CA SER A 106 -4.74 39.47 23.52
C SER A 106 -3.47 40.21 23.06
N LEU A 107 -2.68 39.60 22.16
CA LEU A 107 -1.50 40.24 21.58
C LEU A 107 -1.84 41.55 20.84
N ARG A 108 -2.94 41.55 20.08
CA ARG A 108 -3.44 42.71 19.36
C ARG A 108 -3.86 43.82 20.33
N ALA A 109 -4.60 43.50 21.38
CA ALA A 109 -5.01 44.43 22.38
C ALA A 109 -3.83 45.09 23.11
N GLU A 110 -2.80 44.29 23.47
CA GLU A 110 -1.55 44.84 24.04
C GLU A 110 -0.85 45.82 23.08
N ALA A 111 -0.79 45.47 21.78
CA ALA A 111 -0.18 46.33 20.78
C ALA A 111 -0.95 47.64 20.63
N PHE A 112 -2.27 47.63 20.60
CA PHE A 112 -3.13 48.81 20.53
C PHE A 112 -3.01 49.69 21.79
N ALA A 113 -2.82 49.09 22.96
CA ALA A 113 -2.56 49.84 24.18
C ALA A 113 -1.22 50.61 24.13
N ARG A 114 -0.24 50.12 23.41
CA ARG A 114 1.10 50.72 23.25
C ARG A 114 1.14 51.75 22.11
N ASP A 115 0.40 51.51 21.02
CA ASP A 115 0.41 52.29 19.78
C ASP A 115 -1.03 52.48 19.27
N LYS A 116 -1.60 53.65 19.51
CA LYS A 116 -2.98 54.01 19.12
C LYS A 116 -3.15 54.13 17.59
N GLU A 117 -2.08 54.34 16.85
CA GLU A 117 -2.17 54.41 15.39
C GLU A 117 -2.46 53.03 14.79
N LEU A 118 -2.07 51.94 15.48
CA LEU A 118 -2.39 50.58 15.05
C LEU A 118 -3.89 50.27 15.14
N GLU A 119 -4.61 50.86 16.08
CA GLU A 119 -6.05 50.64 16.26
C GLU A 119 -6.85 51.25 15.10
N ALA A 120 -6.33 52.33 14.50
CA ALA A 120 -6.94 53.00 13.36
C ALA A 120 -6.56 52.36 11.99
N PHE A 121 -5.75 51.32 11.99
CA PHE A 121 -5.32 50.65 10.76
C PHE A 121 -6.44 49.78 10.21
N GLU A 122 -6.87 50.04 8.96
CA GLU A 122 -7.79 49.17 8.22
C GLU A 122 -7.04 47.95 7.72
N ALA A 123 -7.35 46.77 8.28
CA ALA A 123 -6.77 45.52 7.85
C ALA A 123 -7.36 45.12 6.49
N PRO A 124 -6.59 44.45 5.61
CA PRO A 124 -7.13 43.86 4.40
C PRO A 124 -8.16 42.77 4.73
N ASP A 125 -9.06 42.49 3.78
CA ASP A 125 -10.13 41.51 3.96
C ASP A 125 -9.58 40.08 4.20
N LEU A 126 -8.41 39.76 3.62
CA LEU A 126 -7.76 38.48 3.77
C LEU A 126 -6.44 38.58 4.53
N CYS A 127 -6.23 37.65 5.43
CA CYS A 127 -4.96 37.52 6.13
C CYS A 127 -3.85 37.03 5.14
N PRO A 128 -2.73 37.78 4.99
CA PRO A 128 -1.67 37.42 4.04
C PRO A 128 -0.93 36.11 4.38
N LEU A 129 -1.13 35.54 5.57
CA LEU A 129 -0.47 34.30 6.02
C LEU A 129 -1.38 33.08 6.02
N CYS A 130 -2.67 33.21 5.80
CA CYS A 130 -3.57 32.07 5.80
C CYS A 130 -4.84 32.30 4.98
N GLU A 131 -5.03 33.44 4.33
CA GLU A 131 -6.24 33.78 3.55
C GLU A 131 -7.54 33.44 4.31
N ASN A 132 -7.54 33.69 5.62
CA ASN A 132 -8.63 33.43 6.56
C ASN A 132 -8.99 31.91 6.72
N LEU A 133 -8.14 30.99 6.31
CA LEU A 133 -8.35 29.54 6.35
C LEU A 133 -8.88 29.01 7.71
N PHE A 134 -8.52 29.64 8.83
CA PHE A 134 -8.98 29.22 10.15
C PHE A 134 -10.48 29.43 10.37
N GLU A 135 -11.14 30.29 9.59
CA GLU A 135 -12.59 30.48 9.62
C GLU A 135 -13.35 29.30 9.05
N ASP A 136 -12.68 28.52 8.15
CA ASP A 136 -13.24 27.34 7.50
C ASP A 136 -13.08 26.04 8.31
N VAL A 137 -12.39 26.07 9.44
CA VAL A 137 -12.12 24.85 10.24
C VAL A 137 -13.40 24.11 10.60
N ASP A 138 -14.44 24.79 11.01
CA ASP A 138 -15.72 24.17 11.39
C ASP A 138 -16.41 23.47 10.22
N ASN A 139 -16.41 24.10 9.05
CA ASN A 139 -16.95 23.50 7.81
C ASN A 139 -16.15 22.27 7.38
N ILE A 140 -14.84 22.33 7.49
CA ILE A 140 -13.95 21.21 7.15
C ILE A 140 -14.17 20.04 8.11
N VAL A 141 -14.27 20.32 9.41
CA VAL A 141 -14.53 19.31 10.43
C VAL A 141 -15.90 18.65 10.20
N GLU A 142 -16.93 19.43 9.86
CA GLU A 142 -18.26 18.89 9.55
C GLU A 142 -18.20 17.92 8.37
N ARG A 143 -17.51 18.29 7.28
CA ARG A 143 -17.30 17.39 6.12
C ARG A 143 -16.52 16.12 6.49
N ILE A 144 -15.50 16.23 7.36
CA ILE A 144 -14.77 15.05 7.85
C ILE A 144 -15.72 14.11 8.59
N VAL A 145 -16.50 14.64 9.53
CA VAL A 145 -17.46 13.86 10.32
C VAL A 145 -18.51 13.18 9.42
N GLU A 146 -19.06 13.91 8.44
CA GLU A 146 -20.01 13.35 7.49
C GLU A 146 -19.41 12.22 6.64
N GLN A 147 -18.19 12.38 6.12
CA GLN A 147 -17.56 11.39 5.26
C GLN A 147 -17.06 10.16 6.02
N THR A 148 -16.74 10.30 7.32
CA THR A 148 -16.19 9.22 8.13
C THR A 148 -17.21 8.54 9.04
N GLY A 149 -18.39 9.12 9.24
CA GLY A 149 -19.39 8.66 10.21
C GLY A 149 -19.92 7.23 10.01
N GLU A 150 -19.90 6.72 8.78
CA GLU A 150 -20.30 5.34 8.46
C GLU A 150 -19.14 4.35 8.40
N LEU A 151 -17.90 4.82 8.63
CA LEU A 151 -16.70 4.01 8.53
C LEU A 151 -16.24 3.54 9.92
N ASP A 152 -15.93 2.26 10.03
CA ASP A 152 -15.28 1.71 11.23
C ASP A 152 -13.82 2.18 11.28
N HIS A 153 -13.47 2.99 12.28
CA HIS A 153 -12.12 3.49 12.48
C HIS A 153 -11.86 3.89 13.94
N GLY A 154 -10.65 3.71 14.40
CA GLY A 154 -10.18 4.16 15.71
C GLY A 154 -9.08 5.19 15.59
N SER A 155 -8.44 5.32 14.43
CA SER A 155 -7.29 6.21 14.24
C SER A 155 -7.37 7.00 12.93
N LEU A 156 -6.97 8.28 13.01
CA LEU A 156 -6.92 9.21 11.89
C LEU A 156 -5.53 9.81 11.73
N GLN A 157 -5.18 10.12 10.48
CA GLN A 157 -4.09 11.02 10.15
C GLN A 157 -4.63 12.18 9.34
N VAL A 158 -4.26 13.42 9.69
CA VAL A 158 -4.66 14.62 8.96
C VAL A 158 -3.47 15.19 8.20
N GLY A 159 -3.52 15.10 6.88
CA GLY A 159 -2.62 15.77 5.95
C GLY A 159 -3.25 17.08 5.44
N VAL A 160 -2.42 18.10 5.24
CA VAL A 160 -2.85 19.42 4.77
C VAL A 160 -1.97 19.82 3.59
N HIS A 161 -2.60 20.07 2.46
CA HIS A 161 -1.95 20.66 1.29
C HIS A 161 -2.14 22.16 1.30
N VAL A 162 -1.05 22.91 1.49
CA VAL A 162 -1.03 24.39 1.48
C VAL A 162 -0.35 24.86 0.20
N PRO A 163 -0.90 25.87 -0.52
CA PRO A 163 -0.28 26.45 -1.69
C PRO A 163 1.15 26.94 -1.43
N LYS A 164 2.05 26.76 -2.40
CA LYS A 164 3.48 27.08 -2.25
C LYS A 164 3.75 28.56 -2.02
N ASP A 165 2.96 29.43 -2.58
CA ASP A 165 3.05 30.87 -2.41
C ASP A 165 2.73 31.32 -0.98
N LEU A 166 1.71 30.73 -0.35
CA LEU A 166 1.43 30.95 1.06
C LEU A 166 2.56 30.45 1.97
N ILE A 167 3.16 29.31 1.65
CA ILE A 167 4.30 28.80 2.42
C ILE A 167 5.50 29.76 2.30
N GLN A 168 5.80 30.24 1.09
CA GLN A 168 6.91 31.16 0.87
C GLN A 168 6.73 32.50 1.60
N GLU A 169 5.52 33.06 1.59
CA GLU A 169 5.23 34.30 2.33
C GLU A 169 5.28 34.07 3.85
N GLU A 170 4.78 32.94 4.31
CA GLU A 170 4.91 32.56 5.71
C GLU A 170 6.38 32.45 6.14
N ASP A 171 7.21 31.73 5.38
CA ASP A 171 8.63 31.56 5.71
C ASP A 171 9.37 32.88 5.77
N ARG A 172 9.02 33.80 4.88
CA ARG A 172 9.55 35.15 4.87
C ARG A 172 9.21 35.94 6.14
N ILE A 173 7.96 35.87 6.57
CA ILE A 173 7.47 36.56 7.81
C ILE A 173 8.04 35.87 9.05
N ARG A 174 8.04 34.51 9.08
CA ARG A 174 8.58 33.75 10.21
C ARG A 174 10.08 33.96 10.40
N THR A 175 10.87 33.96 9.34
CA THR A 175 12.31 34.26 9.42
C THR A 175 12.57 35.60 10.09
N ARG A 176 11.68 36.57 9.91
CA ARG A 176 11.84 37.89 10.47
C ARG A 176 11.27 38.06 11.89
N HIS A 177 10.16 37.37 12.19
CA HIS A 177 9.34 37.67 13.36
C HIS A 177 8.97 36.46 14.22
N ALA A 178 9.39 35.22 13.85
CA ALA A 178 9.05 34.05 14.63
C ALA A 178 9.59 34.11 16.06
N ALA A 179 8.76 33.72 16.99
CA ALA A 179 9.07 33.62 18.41
C ALA A 179 9.29 32.14 18.80
N PRO A 180 9.91 31.86 19.95
CA PRO A 180 9.86 30.56 20.57
C PRO A 180 8.43 30.03 20.65
N GLY A 181 8.19 28.79 20.17
CA GLY A 181 6.85 28.19 20.07
C GLY A 181 6.04 28.64 18.85
N SER A 182 6.65 29.40 17.91
CA SER A 182 6.03 29.71 16.62
C SER A 182 5.75 28.43 15.83
N ARG A 183 4.57 28.35 15.21
CA ARG A 183 4.14 27.16 14.44
C ARG A 183 3.91 27.50 12.96
N PRO A 184 4.36 26.65 12.01
CA PRO A 184 4.01 26.76 10.60
C PRO A 184 2.49 26.68 10.39
N LEU A 185 1.99 27.32 9.32
CA LEU A 185 0.56 27.28 8.97
C LEU A 185 0.05 25.85 8.89
N LYS A 186 0.76 24.98 8.17
CA LYS A 186 0.41 23.58 8.00
C LYS A 186 0.18 22.87 9.34
N ALA A 187 1.12 23.00 10.28
CA ALA A 187 1.04 22.37 11.59
C ALA A 187 -0.06 22.99 12.48
N ALA A 188 -0.18 24.31 12.47
CA ALA A 188 -1.20 25.01 13.27
C ALA A 188 -2.62 24.70 12.77
N PHE A 189 -2.82 24.68 11.46
CA PHE A 189 -4.11 24.37 10.84
C PHE A 189 -4.49 22.89 11.04
N SER A 190 -3.56 21.96 10.78
CA SER A 190 -3.78 20.54 11.06
C SER A 190 -4.20 20.32 12.53
N LYS A 191 -3.54 20.99 13.48
CA LYS A 191 -3.89 20.88 14.90
C LYS A 191 -5.28 21.47 15.20
N ALA A 192 -5.66 22.58 14.58
CA ALA A 192 -7.00 23.16 14.73
C ALA A 192 -8.08 22.18 14.24
N VAL A 193 -7.89 21.58 13.07
CA VAL A 193 -8.80 20.56 12.54
C VAL A 193 -8.85 19.34 13.45
N GLN A 194 -7.71 18.79 13.90
CA GLN A 194 -7.67 17.66 14.83
C GLN A 194 -8.45 17.97 16.12
N THR A 195 -8.28 19.18 16.67
CA THR A 195 -9.01 19.59 17.87
C THR A 195 -10.52 19.66 17.60
N GLY A 196 -10.93 20.22 16.46
CA GLY A 196 -12.33 20.27 16.04
C GLY A 196 -12.95 18.89 15.85
N VAL A 197 -12.22 17.94 15.25
CA VAL A 197 -12.64 16.54 15.08
C VAL A 197 -12.77 15.86 16.45
N SER A 198 -11.76 15.99 17.34
CA SER A 198 -11.80 15.40 18.69
C SER A 198 -12.98 15.87 19.53
N THR A 199 -13.51 17.07 19.28
CA THR A 199 -14.68 17.59 20.00
C THR A 199 -16.01 17.04 19.49
N ARG A 200 -16.03 16.50 18.25
CA ARG A 200 -17.24 16.02 17.58
C ARG A 200 -17.27 14.49 17.42
N MET A 201 -16.12 13.83 17.54
CA MET A 201 -15.96 12.37 17.41
C MET A 201 -15.23 11.82 18.63
N ASP A 202 -15.95 11.09 19.46
CA ASP A 202 -15.39 10.45 20.65
C ASP A 202 -14.57 9.21 20.27
N GLY A 203 -13.47 8.99 20.98
CA GLY A 203 -12.67 7.77 20.87
C GLY A 203 -11.75 7.68 19.65
N VAL A 204 -11.58 8.78 18.91
CA VAL A 204 -10.68 8.84 17.75
C VAL A 204 -9.29 9.29 18.19
N GLU A 205 -8.26 8.51 17.81
CA GLU A 205 -6.86 8.80 18.05
C GLU A 205 -6.20 9.38 16.78
N PHE A 206 -5.38 10.44 16.93
CA PHE A 206 -4.56 10.94 15.83
C PHE A 206 -3.18 10.32 15.87
N VAL A 207 -2.83 9.62 14.79
CA VAL A 207 -1.55 8.89 14.67
C VAL A 207 -0.74 9.39 13.47
N LYS A 208 0.60 9.25 13.55
CA LYS A 208 1.51 9.56 12.43
C LYS A 208 1.68 8.36 11.50
N GLU A 209 1.62 7.15 12.05
CA GLU A 209 1.87 5.91 11.32
C GLU A 209 0.65 5.00 11.35
N ARG A 210 0.40 4.32 10.23
CA ARG A 210 -0.64 3.29 10.10
C ARG A 210 -2.03 3.72 10.57
N PRO A 211 -2.53 4.87 10.14
CA PRO A 211 -3.90 5.29 10.46
C PRO A 211 -4.91 4.32 9.83
N ASP A 212 -6.12 4.30 10.37
CA ASP A 212 -7.24 3.63 9.73
C ASP A 212 -7.77 4.45 8.55
N LEU A 213 -7.83 5.76 8.73
CA LEU A 213 -8.21 6.70 7.68
C LEU A 213 -7.17 7.83 7.58
N MET A 214 -6.83 8.20 6.35
CA MET A 214 -6.04 9.39 6.06
C MET A 214 -6.97 10.47 5.50
N ILE A 215 -6.99 11.61 6.14
CA ILE A 215 -7.75 12.78 5.72
C ILE A 215 -6.79 13.75 5.03
N LEU A 216 -7.02 14.07 3.78
CA LEU A 216 -6.29 15.11 3.07
C LEU A 216 -7.18 16.34 2.86
N ILE A 217 -6.68 17.49 3.27
CA ILE A 217 -7.35 18.77 3.13
C ILE A 217 -6.57 19.61 2.14
N ASP A 218 -7.19 19.99 1.05
CA ASP A 218 -6.66 20.97 0.11
C ASP A 218 -7.10 22.38 0.55
N CYS A 219 -6.15 23.18 1.01
CA CYS A 219 -6.44 24.54 1.51
C CYS A 219 -6.84 25.53 0.41
N LEU A 220 -6.55 25.27 -0.87
CA LEU A 220 -6.94 26.13 -1.96
C LEU A 220 -8.43 25.98 -2.33
N THR A 221 -8.90 24.73 -2.34
CA THR A 221 -10.26 24.37 -2.77
C THR A 221 -11.18 24.04 -1.60
N LEU A 222 -10.64 23.96 -0.39
CA LEU A 222 -11.30 23.48 0.85
C LEU A 222 -11.88 22.07 0.69
N ARG A 223 -11.31 21.28 -0.24
CA ARG A 223 -11.73 19.90 -0.46
C ARG A 223 -11.16 19.00 0.62
N VAL A 224 -11.98 18.06 1.05
CA VAL A 224 -11.63 17.00 2.00
C VAL A 224 -11.70 15.67 1.25
N ASP A 225 -10.59 14.96 1.17
CA ASP A 225 -10.50 13.61 0.65
C ASP A 225 -10.23 12.63 1.79
N VAL A 226 -10.99 11.52 1.82
CA VAL A 226 -10.83 10.46 2.82
C VAL A 226 -10.29 9.22 2.12
N ASP A 227 -9.07 8.83 2.47
CA ASP A 227 -8.49 7.56 2.06
C ASP A 227 -8.67 6.51 3.16
N ILE A 228 -9.39 5.44 2.81
CA ILE A 228 -9.65 4.30 3.69
C ILE A 228 -8.53 3.31 3.52
N ARG A 229 -7.65 3.23 4.52
CA ARG A 229 -6.46 2.37 4.46
C ARG A 229 -6.85 0.89 4.46
N PRO A 230 -6.17 0.06 3.65
CA PRO A 230 -6.48 -1.36 3.56
C PRO A 230 -6.22 -2.08 4.88
N VAL A 231 -6.90 -3.21 5.07
CA VAL A 231 -6.58 -4.18 6.12
C VAL A 231 -5.97 -5.43 5.50
N PHE A 232 -5.14 -6.11 6.27
CA PHE A 232 -4.37 -7.26 5.80
C PHE A 232 -4.65 -8.48 6.67
N ILE A 233 -4.86 -9.63 6.02
CA ILE A 233 -5.09 -10.91 6.66
C ILE A 233 -4.07 -11.91 6.13
N TYR A 234 -3.23 -12.44 7.02
CA TYR A 234 -2.36 -13.57 6.71
C TYR A 234 -3.13 -14.86 6.88
N GLY A 235 -2.82 -15.84 6.03
CA GLY A 235 -3.33 -17.20 6.15
C GLY A 235 -2.52 -18.19 5.33
N ARG A 236 -3.01 -19.41 5.31
CA ARG A 236 -2.50 -20.47 4.44
C ARG A 236 -3.66 -21.07 3.66
N TYR A 237 -3.42 -21.46 2.40
CA TYR A 237 -4.43 -22.15 1.62
C TYR A 237 -3.89 -23.46 1.05
N ARG A 238 -4.74 -24.46 0.97
CA ARG A 238 -4.58 -25.65 0.18
C ARG A 238 -5.44 -25.52 -1.08
N LYS A 239 -4.89 -25.91 -2.24
CA LYS A 239 -5.63 -26.03 -3.49
C LYS A 239 -5.81 -27.50 -3.77
N LEU A 240 -7.03 -28.01 -3.64
CA LEU A 240 -7.37 -29.42 -3.72
C LEU A 240 -7.68 -29.85 -5.14
N ASP A 241 -8.22 -28.92 -5.93
CA ASP A 241 -8.59 -29.15 -7.32
C ASP A 241 -7.58 -28.55 -8.31
N ARG A 242 -7.49 -29.17 -9.50
CA ARG A 242 -6.74 -28.66 -10.66
C ARG A 242 -7.64 -27.80 -11.53
N GLY A 243 -7.07 -26.93 -12.37
CA GLY A 243 -7.86 -26.04 -13.23
C GLY A 243 -8.28 -24.72 -12.59
N ILE A 244 -7.94 -24.48 -11.32
CA ILE A 244 -8.19 -23.22 -10.62
C ILE A 244 -6.91 -22.39 -10.63
N PRO A 245 -6.87 -21.20 -11.28
CA PRO A 245 -5.74 -20.30 -11.21
C PRO A 245 -5.61 -19.66 -9.83
N GLN A 246 -4.39 -19.25 -9.44
CA GLN A 246 -4.18 -18.54 -8.16
C GLN A 246 -4.87 -17.17 -8.14
N THR A 247 -4.78 -16.42 -9.23
CA THR A 247 -5.37 -15.09 -9.40
C THR A 247 -6.34 -15.06 -10.56
N ARG A 248 -7.18 -14.06 -10.63
CA ARG A 248 -8.12 -13.83 -11.75
C ARG A 248 -7.36 -13.74 -13.08
N TRP A 249 -7.86 -14.41 -14.11
CA TRP A 249 -7.36 -14.27 -15.47
C TRP A 249 -8.44 -13.65 -16.34
N PRO A 250 -8.19 -12.46 -16.92
CA PRO A 250 -9.11 -11.84 -17.85
C PRO A 250 -9.40 -12.73 -19.06
N CYS A 251 -10.61 -12.70 -19.54
CA CYS A 251 -10.98 -13.39 -20.78
C CYS A 251 -10.13 -12.89 -21.94
N ARG A 252 -9.52 -13.78 -22.71
CA ARG A 252 -8.65 -13.41 -23.84
C ARG A 252 -9.40 -12.67 -24.94
N ALA A 253 -10.68 -13.03 -25.21
CA ALA A 253 -11.46 -12.43 -26.27
C ALA A 253 -11.89 -10.98 -25.97
N CYS A 254 -12.42 -10.72 -24.77
CA CYS A 254 -12.89 -9.38 -24.39
C CYS A 254 -11.95 -8.60 -23.49
N ARG A 255 -10.81 -9.18 -23.09
CA ARG A 255 -9.82 -8.53 -22.22
C ARG A 255 -10.40 -8.04 -20.88
N GLY A 256 -11.33 -8.81 -20.34
CA GLY A 256 -12.00 -8.47 -19.07
C GLY A 256 -13.15 -7.47 -19.20
N ARG A 257 -13.47 -6.98 -20.42
CA ARG A 257 -14.58 -6.03 -20.64
C ARG A 257 -15.97 -6.62 -20.36
N ALA A 258 -16.10 -7.92 -20.35
CA ALA A 258 -17.29 -8.71 -20.03
C ALA A 258 -18.48 -8.50 -20.97
N GLU A 259 -18.94 -7.26 -21.14
CA GLU A 259 -20.17 -6.91 -21.84
C GLU A 259 -20.21 -7.44 -23.29
N GLY A 260 -21.24 -8.26 -23.59
CA GLY A 260 -21.47 -8.81 -24.93
C GLY A 260 -20.48 -9.86 -25.41
N CYS A 261 -19.60 -10.36 -24.55
CA CYS A 261 -18.62 -11.38 -24.93
C CYS A 261 -19.21 -12.79 -24.83
N GLU A 262 -19.40 -13.44 -25.97
CA GLU A 262 -19.86 -14.84 -26.04
C GLU A 262 -18.84 -15.83 -25.48
N ALA A 263 -17.52 -15.57 -25.64
CA ALA A 263 -16.46 -16.48 -25.23
C ALA A 263 -16.35 -16.66 -23.70
N CYS A 264 -16.81 -15.71 -22.92
CA CYS A 264 -16.83 -15.78 -21.45
C CYS A 264 -18.24 -15.60 -20.87
N GLU A 265 -19.26 -15.66 -21.71
CA GLU A 265 -20.66 -15.50 -21.29
C GLU A 265 -20.91 -14.23 -20.46
N GLY A 266 -20.17 -13.17 -20.76
CA GLY A 266 -20.28 -11.90 -20.04
C GLY A 266 -19.56 -11.84 -18.68
N SER A 267 -18.81 -12.87 -18.27
CA SER A 267 -18.08 -12.86 -16.99
C SER A 267 -16.80 -11.99 -17.02
N GLY A 268 -16.23 -11.77 -18.21
CA GLY A 268 -14.95 -11.11 -18.36
C GLY A 268 -13.74 -11.96 -17.95
N LEU A 269 -13.98 -13.22 -17.52
CA LEU A 269 -12.95 -14.10 -16.96
C LEU A 269 -12.70 -15.31 -17.87
N GLN A 270 -11.46 -15.81 -17.85
CA GLN A 270 -11.09 -17.04 -18.56
C GLN A 270 -11.49 -18.30 -17.78
N TYR A 271 -11.49 -18.22 -16.46
CA TYR A 271 -11.88 -19.28 -15.53
C TYR A 271 -12.92 -18.74 -14.57
N PRO A 272 -13.96 -19.52 -14.23
CA PRO A 272 -15.05 -19.05 -13.36
C PRO A 272 -14.59 -18.79 -11.93
N ASP A 273 -13.57 -19.50 -11.46
CA ASP A 273 -13.05 -19.41 -10.10
C ASP A 273 -11.56 -19.10 -10.12
N SER A 274 -11.09 -18.42 -9.09
CA SER A 274 -9.67 -18.33 -8.72
C SER A 274 -9.50 -18.49 -7.22
N VAL A 275 -8.30 -18.88 -6.77
CA VAL A 275 -8.00 -18.90 -5.32
C VAL A 275 -8.25 -17.53 -4.71
N GLN A 276 -7.86 -16.47 -5.41
CA GLN A 276 -8.11 -15.09 -5.00
C GLN A 276 -9.60 -14.82 -4.75
N ASP A 277 -10.49 -15.23 -5.68
CA ASP A 277 -11.93 -14.95 -5.55
C ASP A 277 -12.58 -15.80 -4.47
N LEU A 278 -12.24 -17.08 -4.43
CA LEU A 278 -12.79 -18.00 -3.43
C LEU A 278 -12.46 -17.56 -2.00
N ILE A 279 -11.28 -16.96 -1.80
CA ILE A 279 -10.87 -16.41 -0.50
C ILE A 279 -11.35 -14.98 -0.32
N GLY A 280 -11.13 -14.12 -1.32
CA GLY A 280 -11.31 -12.68 -1.21
C GLY A 280 -12.76 -12.22 -1.14
N GLU A 281 -13.67 -12.88 -1.86
CA GLU A 281 -15.07 -12.44 -1.95
C GLU A 281 -15.81 -12.51 -0.61
N PRO A 282 -15.69 -13.58 0.20
CA PRO A 282 -16.29 -13.59 1.55
C PRO A 282 -15.75 -12.45 2.44
N PHE A 283 -14.46 -12.17 2.41
CA PHE A 283 -13.88 -11.04 3.15
C PHE A 283 -14.36 -9.68 2.64
N ARG A 284 -14.44 -9.52 1.31
CA ARG A 284 -14.96 -8.29 0.68
C ARG A 284 -16.37 -7.97 1.15
N LEU A 285 -17.22 -8.99 1.21
CA LEU A 285 -18.63 -8.85 1.63
C LEU A 285 -18.74 -8.53 3.12
N VAL A 286 -18.08 -9.29 3.98
CA VAL A 286 -18.18 -9.11 5.45
C VAL A 286 -17.58 -7.77 5.89
N LEU A 287 -16.48 -7.34 5.28
CA LEU A 287 -15.83 -6.07 5.60
C LEU A 287 -16.41 -4.90 4.79
N SER A 288 -17.44 -5.15 3.96
CA SER A 288 -18.08 -4.15 3.09
C SER A 288 -17.03 -3.37 2.28
N ALA A 289 -16.06 -4.09 1.72
CA ALA A 289 -14.90 -3.54 1.04
C ALA A 289 -15.14 -3.40 -0.48
N GLU A 290 -14.36 -2.53 -1.11
CA GLU A 290 -14.43 -2.28 -2.54
C GLU A 290 -13.85 -3.43 -3.36
N ASP A 291 -12.63 -3.90 -3.00
CA ASP A 291 -11.93 -4.97 -3.72
C ASP A 291 -10.95 -5.70 -2.79
N THR A 292 -10.32 -6.75 -3.29
CA THR A 292 -9.27 -7.50 -2.61
C THR A 292 -8.09 -7.76 -3.53
N SER A 293 -6.87 -7.74 -2.97
CA SER A 293 -5.66 -8.19 -3.65
C SER A 293 -5.05 -9.38 -2.94
N PHE A 294 -4.63 -10.38 -3.72
CA PHE A 294 -4.08 -11.62 -3.19
C PHE A 294 -2.57 -11.70 -3.39
N HIS A 295 -1.84 -11.82 -2.31
CA HIS A 295 -0.38 -11.94 -2.31
C HIS A 295 0.01 -13.35 -1.82
N GLY A 296 0.51 -14.19 -2.71
CA GLY A 296 0.94 -15.55 -2.36
C GLY A 296 2.46 -15.67 -2.17
N MET A 297 2.91 -16.56 -1.28
CA MET A 297 4.33 -16.96 -1.19
C MET A 297 4.69 -17.84 -2.39
N GLY A 298 4.97 -17.19 -3.53
CA GLY A 298 5.14 -17.83 -4.83
C GLY A 298 3.79 -18.20 -5.48
N ARG A 299 3.88 -18.83 -6.66
CA ARG A 299 2.74 -19.18 -7.48
C ARG A 299 2.88 -20.62 -7.99
N GLU A 300 1.80 -21.38 -7.94
CA GLU A 300 1.68 -22.67 -8.60
C GLU A 300 1.08 -22.53 -10.00
N ASP A 301 1.31 -23.52 -10.83
CA ASP A 301 0.61 -23.64 -12.10
C ASP A 301 -0.84 -24.07 -11.88
N ILE A 302 -1.70 -23.78 -12.86
CA ILE A 302 -3.15 -24.03 -12.77
C ILE A 302 -3.47 -25.51 -12.53
N ASP A 303 -2.70 -26.40 -13.13
CA ASP A 303 -2.87 -27.86 -13.08
C ASP A 303 -2.13 -28.52 -11.90
N VAL A 304 -1.59 -27.74 -10.97
CA VAL A 304 -0.89 -28.25 -9.78
C VAL A 304 -1.78 -28.06 -8.56
N ARG A 305 -1.91 -29.10 -7.73
CA ARG A 305 -2.52 -29.01 -6.39
C ARG A 305 -1.50 -28.46 -5.39
N CYS A 306 -2.02 -27.77 -4.36
CA CYS A 306 -1.22 -27.23 -3.27
C CYS A 306 -1.70 -27.88 -1.97
N LEU A 307 -0.96 -28.86 -1.47
CA LEU A 307 -1.36 -29.74 -0.36
C LEU A 307 -0.49 -29.50 0.89
N GLY A 308 -0.40 -30.48 1.76
CA GLY A 308 0.41 -30.43 2.98
C GLY A 308 -0.05 -29.30 3.91
N ARG A 309 0.89 -28.50 4.39
CA ARG A 309 0.59 -27.34 5.27
C ARG A 309 -0.01 -26.14 4.54
N GLY A 310 -0.29 -26.26 3.25
CA GLY A 310 -0.79 -25.18 2.44
C GLY A 310 0.27 -24.11 2.13
N ARG A 311 -0.07 -23.19 1.23
CA ARG A 311 0.77 -22.05 0.83
C ARG A 311 0.42 -20.82 1.65
N PRO A 312 1.39 -20.10 2.23
CA PRO A 312 1.14 -18.82 2.86
C PRO A 312 0.64 -17.77 1.87
N PHE A 313 -0.29 -16.95 2.33
CA PHE A 313 -0.77 -15.78 1.60
C PHE A 313 -1.03 -14.61 2.54
N VAL A 314 -1.12 -13.43 1.97
CA VAL A 314 -1.70 -12.24 2.59
C VAL A 314 -2.82 -11.75 1.67
N LEU A 315 -3.99 -11.57 2.24
CA LEU A 315 -5.11 -10.91 1.58
C LEU A 315 -5.11 -9.44 2.00
N GLU A 316 -5.01 -8.55 1.05
CA GLU A 316 -5.21 -7.11 1.21
C GLU A 316 -6.65 -6.79 0.86
N VAL A 317 -7.41 -6.26 1.81
CA VAL A 317 -8.80 -5.86 1.62
C VAL A 317 -8.83 -4.34 1.50
N LYS A 318 -9.21 -3.85 0.31
CA LYS A 318 -9.13 -2.45 -0.07
C LYS A 318 -10.38 -1.68 0.31
N ARG A 319 -10.18 -0.50 0.90
CA ARG A 319 -11.23 0.43 1.31
C ARG A 319 -12.37 -0.23 2.10
N PRO A 320 -12.05 -0.98 3.19
CA PRO A 320 -13.07 -1.66 3.98
C PRO A 320 -13.87 -0.62 4.80
N LYS A 321 -15.21 -0.74 4.82
CA LYS A 321 -16.05 0.06 5.70
C LYS A 321 -16.08 -0.50 7.12
N VAL A 322 -15.90 -1.81 7.27
CA VAL A 322 -15.77 -2.54 8.54
C VAL A 322 -14.35 -3.10 8.62
N ARG A 323 -13.64 -2.80 9.68
CA ARG A 323 -12.20 -3.12 9.75
C ARG A 323 -11.88 -4.42 10.48
N ARG A 324 -12.81 -4.97 11.23
CA ARG A 324 -12.63 -6.20 12.00
C ARG A 324 -13.82 -7.12 11.86
N THR A 325 -13.56 -8.41 11.85
CA THR A 325 -14.55 -9.48 11.86
C THR A 325 -13.99 -10.68 12.59
N ASP A 326 -14.83 -11.64 12.95
CA ASP A 326 -14.38 -12.94 13.42
C ASP A 326 -13.77 -13.72 12.25
N LEU A 327 -12.47 -13.98 12.33
CA LEU A 327 -11.73 -14.70 11.28
C LEU A 327 -12.09 -16.18 11.22
N GLU A 328 -12.52 -16.79 12.32
CA GLU A 328 -12.93 -18.20 12.34
C GLU A 328 -14.24 -18.39 11.59
N GLU A 329 -15.23 -17.52 11.83
CA GLU A 329 -16.50 -17.55 11.08
C GLU A 329 -16.29 -17.38 9.57
N VAL A 330 -15.43 -16.44 9.17
CA VAL A 330 -15.13 -16.24 7.74
C VAL A 330 -14.35 -17.42 7.17
N MET A 331 -13.42 -18.01 7.92
CA MET A 331 -12.68 -19.20 7.51
C MET A 331 -13.61 -20.39 7.27
N GLU A 332 -14.55 -20.64 8.18
CA GLU A 332 -15.55 -21.70 8.03
C GLU A 332 -16.45 -21.45 6.81
N ALA A 333 -16.87 -20.21 6.59
CA ALA A 333 -17.67 -19.84 5.42
C ALA A 333 -16.89 -20.06 4.11
N VAL A 334 -15.63 -19.65 4.03
CA VAL A 334 -14.76 -19.90 2.84
C VAL A 334 -14.62 -21.40 2.61
N ASN A 335 -14.26 -22.17 3.64
CA ASN A 335 -14.02 -23.61 3.53
C ASN A 335 -15.30 -24.38 3.14
N SER A 336 -16.46 -23.94 3.61
CA SER A 336 -17.75 -24.52 3.24
C SER A 336 -18.11 -24.19 1.79
N ASN A 337 -18.02 -22.92 1.39
CA ASN A 337 -18.40 -22.46 0.06
C ASN A 337 -17.46 -23.00 -1.04
N ALA A 338 -16.18 -23.13 -0.73
CA ALA A 338 -15.16 -23.63 -1.64
C ALA A 338 -14.81 -25.12 -1.42
N SER A 339 -15.71 -25.87 -0.81
CA SER A 339 -15.49 -27.29 -0.49
C SER A 339 -15.05 -28.09 -1.71
N GLY A 340 -14.00 -28.90 -1.57
CA GLY A 340 -13.37 -29.67 -2.63
C GLY A 340 -12.48 -28.87 -3.58
N LYS A 341 -12.53 -27.55 -3.57
CA LYS A 341 -11.70 -26.66 -4.41
C LYS A 341 -10.48 -26.17 -3.66
N ILE A 342 -10.70 -25.46 -2.56
CA ILE A 342 -9.66 -24.94 -1.68
C ILE A 342 -10.04 -25.11 -0.21
N GLU A 343 -9.05 -25.00 0.66
CA GLU A 343 -9.23 -24.86 2.11
C GLU A 343 -8.25 -23.80 2.62
N ILE A 344 -8.69 -23.00 3.59
CA ILE A 344 -7.83 -22.03 4.26
C ILE A 344 -7.67 -22.35 5.74
N SER A 345 -6.55 -21.93 6.33
CA SER A 345 -6.21 -22.11 7.73
C SER A 345 -5.28 -21.01 8.23
N ASP A 346 -5.02 -21.01 9.54
CA ASP A 346 -4.04 -20.14 10.22
C ASP A 346 -4.27 -18.65 9.97
N LEU A 347 -5.54 -18.23 9.92
CA LEU A 347 -5.88 -16.83 9.69
C LEU A 347 -5.48 -15.94 10.88
N ARG A 348 -4.91 -14.79 10.57
CA ARG A 348 -4.62 -13.74 11.55
C ARG A 348 -4.56 -12.36 10.89
N TRP A 349 -4.93 -11.34 11.64
CA TRP A 349 -4.71 -9.95 11.24
C TRP A 349 -3.22 -9.66 11.14
N THR A 350 -2.84 -8.86 10.13
CA THR A 350 -1.45 -8.48 9.89
C THR A 350 -1.37 -7.07 9.28
N ASN A 351 -0.25 -6.72 8.69
CA ASN A 351 -0.02 -5.43 8.06
C ASN A 351 0.76 -5.56 6.74
N ARG A 352 0.99 -4.44 6.05
CA ARG A 352 1.65 -4.40 4.73
C ARG A 352 3.06 -5.03 4.73
N SER A 353 3.83 -4.94 5.82
CA SER A 353 5.17 -5.52 5.89
C SER A 353 5.18 -7.04 5.72
N GLU A 354 4.10 -7.72 6.10
CA GLU A 354 3.94 -9.15 5.89
C GLU A 354 3.89 -9.52 4.40
N VAL A 355 3.35 -8.62 3.54
CA VAL A 355 3.36 -8.80 2.08
C VAL A 355 4.78 -8.86 1.55
N SER A 356 5.65 -7.94 1.96
CA SER A 356 7.07 -7.95 1.60
C SER A 356 7.73 -9.22 2.12
N ARG A 357 7.51 -9.56 3.37
CA ARG A 357 8.07 -10.77 3.99
C ARG A 357 7.74 -12.05 3.22
N ILE A 358 6.49 -12.26 2.81
CA ILE A 358 6.13 -13.48 2.07
C ILE A 358 6.65 -13.48 0.63
N LYS A 359 6.82 -12.31 0.01
CA LYS A 359 7.39 -12.20 -1.35
C LYS A 359 8.90 -12.46 -1.36
N GLU A 360 9.62 -12.04 -0.34
CA GLU A 360 11.07 -12.19 -0.21
C GLU A 360 11.49 -13.56 0.32
N THR A 361 10.63 -14.22 1.11
CA THR A 361 10.91 -15.52 1.70
C THR A 361 11.14 -16.59 0.64
N ARG A 362 12.32 -17.19 0.65
CA ARG A 362 12.72 -18.31 -0.21
C ARG A 362 12.60 -19.61 0.57
N ALA A 363 11.42 -20.23 0.54
CA ALA A 363 11.18 -21.52 1.19
C ALA A 363 11.37 -22.67 0.20
N GLU A 364 12.04 -23.72 0.64
CA GLU A 364 12.06 -25.00 -0.07
C GLU A 364 10.65 -25.57 -0.21
N LYS A 365 10.43 -26.35 -1.26
CA LYS A 365 9.12 -26.93 -1.58
C LYS A 365 9.27 -28.39 -1.91
N SER A 366 8.35 -29.20 -1.38
CA SER A 366 8.26 -30.61 -1.73
C SER A 366 7.12 -30.85 -2.70
N TYR A 367 7.36 -31.74 -3.67
CA TYR A 367 6.38 -32.12 -4.68
C TYR A 367 6.32 -33.63 -4.79
N THR A 368 5.13 -34.17 -5.01
CA THR A 368 4.95 -35.52 -5.52
C THR A 368 4.67 -35.42 -7.01
N ILE A 369 5.50 -36.03 -7.80
CA ILE A 369 5.44 -36.02 -9.27
C ILE A 369 5.00 -37.41 -9.71
N ARG A 370 4.06 -37.44 -10.68
CA ARG A 370 3.65 -38.65 -11.35
C ARG A 370 3.61 -38.40 -12.84
N PHE A 371 4.22 -39.31 -13.62
CA PHE A 371 4.25 -39.23 -15.08
C PHE A 371 4.30 -40.61 -15.68
N SER A 372 3.91 -40.73 -16.97
CA SER A 372 3.96 -41.98 -17.74
C SER A 372 5.11 -41.93 -18.72
N VAL A 373 5.71 -43.08 -18.97
CA VAL A 373 6.77 -43.29 -19.97
C VAL A 373 6.22 -44.26 -21.02
N GLU A 374 6.20 -43.87 -22.30
CA GLU A 374 5.62 -44.70 -23.37
C GLU A 374 6.41 -46.00 -23.57
N GLU A 375 7.74 -45.90 -23.57
CA GLU A 375 8.66 -47.05 -23.70
C GLU A 375 9.63 -47.03 -22.50
N PRO A 376 9.22 -47.58 -21.33
CA PRO A 376 10.05 -47.50 -20.15
C PRO A 376 11.31 -48.36 -20.30
N PRO A 377 12.49 -47.78 -19.95
CA PRO A 377 13.69 -48.60 -19.77
C PRO A 377 13.54 -49.49 -18.53
N GLU A 378 14.56 -50.30 -18.23
CA GLU A 378 14.53 -51.12 -17.01
C GLU A 378 14.25 -50.29 -15.76
N GLU A 379 13.42 -50.82 -14.88
CA GLU A 379 13.02 -50.13 -13.62
C GLU A 379 14.24 -49.67 -12.82
N SER A 380 15.27 -50.49 -12.71
CA SER A 380 16.54 -50.20 -12.05
C SER A 380 17.19 -48.93 -12.59
N PHE A 381 17.17 -48.72 -13.89
CA PHE A 381 17.73 -47.53 -14.54
C PHE A 381 16.92 -46.28 -14.22
N ILE A 382 15.58 -46.37 -14.22
CA ILE A 382 14.70 -45.24 -13.85
C ILE A 382 14.95 -44.82 -12.41
N VAL A 383 14.94 -45.79 -11.48
CA VAL A 383 15.16 -45.54 -10.05
C VAL A 383 16.53 -44.92 -9.80
N GLU A 384 17.58 -45.44 -10.42
CA GLU A 384 18.94 -44.89 -10.29
C GLU A 384 19.04 -43.48 -10.87
N SER A 385 18.49 -43.23 -12.06
CA SER A 385 18.53 -41.94 -12.74
C SER A 385 17.83 -40.84 -11.93
N ILE A 386 16.66 -41.14 -11.38
CA ILE A 386 15.90 -40.20 -10.54
C ILE A 386 16.64 -39.99 -9.22
N SER A 387 17.10 -41.02 -8.55
CA SER A 387 17.79 -40.96 -7.26
C SER A 387 19.08 -40.14 -7.35
N ASN A 388 19.80 -40.23 -8.46
CA ASN A 388 21.02 -39.48 -8.72
C ASN A 388 20.80 -37.95 -8.83
N LEU A 389 19.56 -37.47 -8.98
CA LEU A 389 19.25 -36.03 -8.92
C LEU A 389 19.29 -35.47 -7.49
N SER A 390 19.30 -36.34 -6.48
CA SER A 390 19.37 -35.90 -5.07
C SER A 390 20.68 -35.18 -4.79
N GLY A 391 20.60 -33.95 -4.23
CA GLY A 391 21.75 -33.12 -3.92
C GLY A 391 22.34 -32.36 -5.12
N VAL A 392 21.86 -32.58 -6.32
CA VAL A 392 22.37 -31.93 -7.55
C VAL A 392 21.91 -30.51 -7.67
N THR A 393 22.81 -29.64 -8.14
CA THR A 393 22.46 -28.27 -8.54
C THR A 393 22.19 -28.24 -10.04
N LEU A 394 20.95 -27.99 -10.40
CA LEU A 394 20.50 -27.84 -11.78
C LEU A 394 20.75 -26.45 -12.30
N GLU A 395 21.03 -26.32 -13.57
CA GLU A 395 21.01 -25.06 -14.31
C GLU A 395 19.78 -25.06 -15.22
N GLN A 396 18.78 -24.27 -14.87
CA GLN A 396 17.53 -24.21 -15.62
C GLN A 396 17.36 -22.83 -16.25
N GLN A 397 17.23 -22.76 -17.55
CA GLN A 397 16.81 -21.57 -18.26
C GLN A 397 15.31 -21.34 -18.04
N THR A 398 14.84 -20.11 -18.23
CA THR A 398 13.41 -19.81 -18.15
C THR A 398 12.66 -20.67 -19.17
N PRO A 399 11.69 -21.51 -18.75
CA PRO A 399 10.98 -22.40 -19.66
C PRO A 399 10.16 -21.66 -20.72
N LYS A 400 10.06 -22.22 -21.93
CA LYS A 400 9.28 -21.66 -23.04
C LYS A 400 7.84 -21.30 -22.63
N ARG A 401 7.17 -22.16 -21.84
CA ARG A 401 5.78 -21.96 -21.39
C ARG A 401 5.56 -20.73 -20.50
N VAL A 402 6.62 -20.16 -19.92
CA VAL A 402 6.54 -18.97 -19.04
C VAL A 402 7.41 -17.80 -19.54
N SER A 403 8.06 -17.94 -20.69
CA SER A 403 8.94 -16.92 -21.27
C SER A 403 8.22 -15.59 -21.52
N HIS A 404 6.94 -15.66 -21.92
CA HIS A 404 6.09 -14.48 -22.15
C HIS A 404 5.85 -13.59 -20.92
N ARG A 405 6.13 -14.08 -19.71
CA ARG A 405 5.89 -13.33 -18.45
C ARG A 405 7.09 -13.33 -17.50
N ARG A 406 8.25 -13.85 -17.94
CA ARG A 406 9.47 -13.87 -17.13
C ARG A 406 10.68 -13.64 -18.01
N ALA A 407 11.61 -12.82 -17.53
CA ALA A 407 12.88 -12.60 -18.21
C ALA A 407 13.60 -13.95 -18.41
N ASP A 408 14.12 -14.16 -19.62
CA ASP A 408 14.91 -15.34 -19.96
C ASP A 408 16.25 -15.29 -19.21
N ARG A 409 16.42 -16.20 -18.25
CA ARG A 409 17.60 -16.26 -17.38
C ARG A 409 17.92 -17.69 -17.04
N ASN A 410 19.20 -18.03 -17.03
CA ASN A 410 19.68 -19.27 -16.45
C ASN A 410 19.72 -19.14 -14.92
N ARG A 411 19.14 -20.13 -14.21
CA ARG A 411 19.04 -20.14 -12.75
C ARG A 411 19.60 -21.44 -12.20
N LYS A 412 20.52 -21.33 -11.25
CA LYS A 412 20.98 -22.48 -10.48
C LYS A 412 20.01 -22.77 -9.36
N ARG A 413 19.53 -24.02 -9.29
CA ARG A 413 18.59 -24.48 -8.26
C ARG A 413 18.97 -25.87 -7.79
N LYS A 414 19.00 -26.06 -6.47
CA LYS A 414 19.36 -27.33 -5.86
C LYS A 414 18.14 -28.23 -5.71
N VAL A 415 18.27 -29.49 -6.14
CA VAL A 415 17.39 -30.56 -5.71
C VAL A 415 17.92 -31.03 -4.35
N VAL A 416 17.14 -30.80 -3.28
CA VAL A 416 17.58 -31.08 -1.91
C VAL A 416 17.56 -32.59 -1.62
N SER A 417 16.43 -33.22 -1.92
CA SER A 417 16.27 -34.70 -1.79
C SER A 417 15.28 -35.23 -2.79
N ILE A 418 15.45 -36.54 -3.07
CA ILE A 418 14.51 -37.38 -3.80
C ILE A 418 14.15 -38.55 -2.90
N ASP A 419 12.86 -38.81 -2.78
CA ASP A 419 12.33 -39.87 -1.91
C ASP A 419 11.19 -40.62 -2.59
N ASN A 420 10.89 -41.85 -2.15
CA ASN A 420 9.73 -42.62 -2.55
C ASN A 420 9.61 -42.81 -4.08
N VAL A 421 10.69 -43.23 -4.73
CA VAL A 421 10.66 -43.57 -6.16
C VAL A 421 9.95 -44.91 -6.32
N VAL A 422 8.84 -44.90 -7.04
CA VAL A 422 8.01 -46.07 -7.34
C VAL A 422 7.79 -46.12 -8.84
N VAL A 423 8.00 -47.29 -9.42
CA VAL A 423 7.75 -47.59 -10.85
C VAL A 423 6.73 -48.72 -10.90
N GLU A 424 5.58 -48.49 -11.49
CA GLU A 424 4.52 -49.47 -11.66
C GLU A 424 4.07 -49.43 -13.12
N ASP A 425 4.28 -50.51 -13.85
CA ASP A 425 4.05 -50.58 -15.29
C ASP A 425 4.77 -49.45 -16.05
N ASN A 426 4.00 -48.56 -16.67
CA ASN A 426 4.51 -47.39 -17.39
C ASN A 426 4.44 -46.08 -16.55
N GLU A 427 4.04 -46.14 -15.29
CA GLU A 427 3.92 -45.00 -14.45
C GLU A 427 5.07 -44.88 -13.43
N VAL A 428 5.60 -43.68 -13.31
CA VAL A 428 6.68 -43.38 -12.38
C VAL A 428 6.18 -42.32 -11.41
N GLN A 429 6.37 -42.57 -10.12
CA GLN A 429 6.06 -41.60 -9.08
C GLN A 429 7.25 -41.40 -8.15
N PHE A 430 7.52 -40.17 -7.77
CA PHE A 430 8.53 -39.86 -6.75
C PHE A 430 8.22 -38.57 -6.03
N SER A 431 8.83 -38.39 -4.87
CA SER A 431 8.79 -37.15 -4.10
C SER A 431 10.10 -36.38 -4.25
N VAL A 432 10.04 -35.10 -4.49
CA VAL A 432 11.22 -34.23 -4.63
C VAL A 432 11.09 -32.99 -3.74
N ARG A 433 12.18 -32.64 -3.08
CA ARG A 433 12.33 -31.40 -2.34
C ARG A 433 13.34 -30.52 -3.05
N CYS A 434 12.94 -29.30 -3.39
CA CYS A 434 13.74 -28.36 -4.17
C CYS A 434 13.80 -26.98 -3.54
N GLU A 435 14.83 -26.22 -3.88
CA GLU A 435 14.91 -24.78 -3.60
C GLU A 435 13.77 -23.99 -4.26
N ALA A 436 13.47 -22.83 -3.69
CA ALA A 436 12.49 -21.92 -4.26
C ALA A 436 12.85 -21.50 -5.69
N GLY A 437 11.88 -21.56 -6.59
CA GLY A 437 12.04 -21.15 -7.99
C GLY A 437 12.58 -22.23 -8.91
N THR A 438 12.64 -23.50 -8.49
CA THR A 438 12.87 -24.66 -9.35
C THR A 438 11.65 -24.88 -10.25
N TYR A 439 11.90 -25.10 -11.52
CA TYR A 439 10.87 -25.48 -12.51
C TYR A 439 10.70 -26.99 -12.50
N VAL A 440 9.73 -27.46 -11.71
CA VAL A 440 9.57 -28.88 -11.39
C VAL A 440 9.07 -29.72 -12.57
N LYS A 441 8.26 -29.16 -13.46
CA LYS A 441 7.83 -29.84 -14.69
C LYS A 441 9.04 -30.11 -15.60
N GLU A 442 9.88 -29.10 -15.74
CA GLU A 442 11.09 -29.16 -16.56
C GLU A 442 12.16 -30.12 -15.98
N LEU A 443 12.09 -30.42 -14.69
CA LEU A 443 12.90 -31.47 -14.08
C LEU A 443 12.63 -32.85 -14.71
N VAL A 444 11.39 -33.09 -15.18
CA VAL A 444 10.97 -34.36 -15.79
C VAL A 444 11.19 -34.36 -17.29
N HIS A 445 10.68 -33.32 -18.00
CA HIS A 445 10.70 -33.31 -19.48
C HIS A 445 11.83 -32.50 -20.10
N SER A 446 12.69 -31.90 -19.28
CA SER A 446 13.88 -31.11 -19.63
C SER A 446 13.70 -29.89 -20.55
N ASP A 447 12.51 -29.57 -21.03
CA ASP A 447 12.22 -28.43 -21.92
C ASP A 447 13.21 -28.36 -23.12
N GLU A 448 13.42 -29.52 -23.81
CA GLU A 448 14.38 -29.67 -24.91
C GLU A 448 15.85 -29.37 -24.51
N GLY A 449 16.20 -29.60 -23.24
CA GLY A 449 17.56 -29.40 -22.71
C GLY A 449 17.88 -28.01 -22.20
N ARG A 450 16.87 -27.19 -21.92
CA ARG A 450 17.04 -25.82 -21.39
C ARG A 450 17.31 -25.76 -19.87
#